data_788415e445fccf7213c5a5e1accbaeec
#
_entry.id   788415e445fccf7213c5a5e1accbaeec
#
_cell.length_a   1.000
_cell.length_b   1.000
_cell.length_c   1.000
_cell.angle_alpha   90.00
_cell.angle_beta   90.00
_cell.angle_gamma   90.00
#
_symmetry.space_group_name_H-M   'P 1'
#
loop_
_entity.id
_entity.type
_entity.pdbx_description
1 polymer ?
#
loop_
_entity_poly.entity_id
_entity_poly.type
_entity_poly.pdbx_seq_one_letter_code
_entity_poly.pdbx_strand_id
1 'polypeptide(L)'
;MSYTCCVEHDRLYREGSLVGVPAAAVALPARLFDWLLEQIGQQQWLRLDVIGRVPVLKAQQYAGVLRSPLGDVLEILPKTGRGGQTPEQARQVLLNMLAQWPDFPHIARGAAQVAQADVPLLEVFMGAALAQFSQLMQRGISRQYLTQQGNLPVLRGKLQIAEQLKHNIAHHERFCTEHDEYVRNRAENRLIRAALRCILQWTRHAAHTQHAQALDQRMQDIPPSTQIAQDWRQVRPDRNMQHYQAALAWAKIILDANKPLAGAGQTHALSLLFDLNRLFEKTVEVSMRRQLPQGHRLIAQANQQTVVRHHLSGQTERQLRPDLLYQVDGRNQAVLDAKWKILSAASIAQVGKDDLHQMALYAAAYLPQGGTVYVIYPQTPHFQTPLSGWRFQHVASGQVELCLLPFCLEQCRVVDTLRLTGLQSSG
;
A
#
# COMPACT_ATOMS: atom_id res chain seq x y z
N MET A 1 22.36 4.81 -15.05
CA MET A 1 21.12 4.72 -14.29
C MET A 1 20.12 5.63 -14.97
N SER A 2 18.96 5.11 -15.28
CA SER A 2 17.88 5.84 -15.97
C SER A 2 16.69 5.98 -15.04
N TYR A 3 15.89 7.00 -15.29
CA TYR A 3 14.59 7.20 -14.67
C TYR A 3 13.55 7.29 -15.78
N THR A 4 12.54 6.44 -15.72
CA THR A 4 11.47 6.41 -16.70
C THR A 4 10.14 6.46 -15.99
N CYS A 5 9.22 7.28 -16.48
CA CYS A 5 7.86 7.41 -15.97
C CYS A 5 6.88 6.92 -17.03
N CYS A 6 5.90 6.14 -16.62
CA CYS A 6 4.78 5.70 -17.46
C CYS A 6 3.46 5.74 -16.66
N VAL A 7 2.36 5.53 -17.33
CA VAL A 7 1.03 5.42 -16.72
C VAL A 7 0.56 3.97 -16.78
N GLU A 8 -0.32 3.56 -15.88
CA GLU A 8 -0.95 2.24 -15.96
C GLU A 8 -1.55 1.99 -17.35
N HIS A 9 -1.47 0.74 -17.80
CA HIS A 9 -1.87 0.28 -19.14
C HIS A 9 -1.01 0.80 -20.30
N ASP A 10 0.03 1.61 -20.05
CA ASP A 10 0.97 1.98 -21.08
C ASP A 10 1.74 0.76 -21.60
N ARG A 11 2.15 0.88 -22.86
CA ARG A 11 3.01 -0.10 -23.52
C ARG A 11 4.45 0.38 -23.47
N LEU A 12 5.30 -0.50 -22.95
CA LEU A 12 6.71 -0.24 -22.73
C LEU A 12 7.51 -1.02 -23.77
N TYR A 13 8.35 -0.33 -24.51
CA TYR A 13 9.15 -0.88 -25.60
C TYR A 13 10.62 -0.84 -25.24
N ARG A 14 11.37 -1.82 -25.74
CA ARG A 14 12.81 -1.83 -25.59
C ARG A 14 13.44 -0.75 -26.48
N GLU A 15 14.28 0.09 -25.92
CA GLU A 15 15.04 1.09 -26.68
C GLU A 15 15.83 0.42 -27.80
N GLY A 16 15.80 0.99 -29.00
CA GLY A 16 16.41 0.40 -30.20
C GLY A 16 15.57 -0.67 -30.91
N SER A 17 14.34 -0.99 -30.45
CA SER A 17 13.41 -1.82 -31.20
C SER A 17 12.98 -1.07 -32.47
N LEU A 18 13.41 -1.55 -33.63
CA LEU A 18 13.11 -1.00 -34.94
C LEU A 18 11.70 -1.41 -35.33
N VAL A 19 10.79 -0.55 -35.63
CA VAL A 19 9.53 -0.73 -36.38
C VAL A 19 8.26 -0.34 -35.60
N GLY A 20 7.60 0.70 -36.11
CA GLY A 20 6.16 0.93 -35.88
C GLY A 20 5.72 1.27 -34.45
N VAL A 21 6.65 1.75 -33.61
CA VAL A 21 6.32 2.17 -32.26
C VAL A 21 5.41 3.40 -32.32
N PRO A 22 4.20 3.34 -31.72
CA PRO A 22 3.31 4.50 -31.64
C PRO A 22 4.01 5.68 -30.95
N ALA A 23 3.74 6.91 -31.39
CA ALA A 23 4.33 8.11 -30.79
C ALA A 23 4.05 8.27 -29.27
N ALA A 24 3.03 7.60 -28.77
CA ALA A 24 2.66 7.58 -27.35
C ALA A 24 3.29 6.42 -26.56
N ALA A 25 4.20 5.64 -27.16
CA ALA A 25 4.83 4.50 -26.49
C ALA A 25 6.00 4.95 -25.62
N VAL A 26 6.15 4.31 -24.45
CA VAL A 26 7.25 4.57 -23.53
C VAL A 26 8.43 3.67 -23.88
N ALA A 27 9.57 4.26 -24.28
CA ALA A 27 10.80 3.52 -24.50
C ALA A 27 11.54 3.30 -23.19
N LEU A 28 11.93 2.05 -22.91
CA LEU A 28 12.76 1.68 -21.78
C LEU A 28 14.20 1.42 -22.22
N PRO A 29 15.20 1.82 -21.45
CA PRO A 29 16.57 1.37 -21.66
C PRO A 29 16.65 -0.15 -21.77
N ALA A 30 17.44 -0.65 -22.72
CA ALA A 30 17.50 -2.08 -23.04
C ALA A 30 17.69 -2.97 -21.80
N ARG A 31 18.64 -2.60 -20.91
CA ARG A 31 18.94 -3.34 -19.67
C ARG A 31 17.76 -3.36 -18.69
N LEU A 32 16.95 -2.28 -18.61
CA LEU A 32 15.77 -2.24 -17.75
C LEU A 32 14.66 -3.12 -18.34
N PHE A 33 14.44 -3.02 -19.65
CA PHE A 33 13.45 -3.84 -20.34
C PHE A 33 13.76 -5.34 -20.21
N ASP A 34 15.00 -5.73 -20.46
CA ASP A 34 15.43 -7.14 -20.39
C ASP A 34 15.28 -7.70 -18.96
N TRP A 35 15.65 -6.91 -17.93
CA TRP A 35 15.41 -7.27 -16.54
C TRP A 35 13.91 -7.41 -16.20
N LEU A 36 13.07 -6.50 -16.67
CA LEU A 36 11.62 -6.56 -16.45
C LEU A 36 11.00 -7.79 -17.16
N LEU A 37 11.51 -8.15 -18.34
CA LEU A 37 11.06 -9.32 -19.08
C LEU A 37 11.31 -10.63 -18.30
N GLU A 38 12.43 -10.73 -17.59
CA GLU A 38 12.74 -11.87 -16.70
C GLU A 38 11.78 -12.00 -15.52
N GLN A 39 11.12 -10.89 -15.11
CA GLN A 39 10.16 -10.91 -14.00
C GLN A 39 8.75 -11.36 -14.41
N ILE A 40 8.47 -11.49 -15.70
CA ILE A 40 7.16 -11.86 -16.22
C ILE A 40 6.80 -13.31 -15.83
N GLY A 41 5.54 -13.55 -15.56
CA GLY A 41 5.01 -14.86 -15.12
C GLY A 41 5.01 -15.06 -13.61
N GLN A 42 5.80 -14.29 -12.86
CA GLN A 42 5.85 -14.32 -11.41
C GLN A 42 5.12 -13.14 -10.76
N GLN A 43 4.88 -12.09 -11.54
CA GLN A 43 4.32 -10.81 -11.07
C GLN A 43 3.09 -10.41 -11.87
N GLN A 44 2.10 -9.80 -11.18
CA GLN A 44 0.85 -9.38 -11.81
C GLN A 44 0.87 -7.93 -12.35
N TRP A 45 1.92 -7.16 -12.07
CA TRP A 45 2.01 -5.75 -12.40
C TRP A 45 2.49 -5.46 -13.84
N LEU A 46 3.04 -6.47 -14.54
CA LEU A 46 3.36 -6.42 -15.98
C LEU A 46 2.81 -7.64 -16.69
N ARG A 47 2.43 -7.45 -17.94
CA ARG A 47 2.06 -8.50 -18.88
C ARG A 47 2.91 -8.40 -20.13
N LEU A 48 3.36 -9.54 -20.64
CA LEU A 48 3.98 -9.61 -21.97
C LEU A 48 2.89 -9.58 -23.04
N ASP A 49 3.08 -8.71 -24.01
CA ASP A 49 2.28 -8.61 -25.20
C ASP A 49 3.22 -8.68 -26.42
N VAL A 50 2.71 -9.01 -27.61
CA VAL A 50 3.51 -9.06 -28.84
C VAL A 50 2.79 -8.25 -29.90
N ILE A 51 3.47 -7.22 -30.42
CA ILE A 51 2.95 -6.37 -31.50
C ILE A 51 3.83 -6.55 -32.73
N GLY A 52 3.24 -7.13 -33.78
CA GLY A 52 3.94 -7.43 -35.03
C GLY A 52 4.99 -8.51 -34.87
N ARG A 53 5.97 -8.59 -34.21
CA ARG A 53 6.99 -9.58 -33.82
C ARG A 53 7.87 -9.02 -32.69
N VAL A 54 7.49 -7.85 -32.16
CA VAL A 54 8.27 -7.17 -31.13
C VAL A 54 7.62 -7.47 -29.78
N PRO A 55 8.38 -7.95 -28.79
CA PRO A 55 7.90 -8.10 -27.43
C PRO A 55 7.66 -6.71 -26.81
N VAL A 56 6.52 -6.54 -26.16
CA VAL A 56 6.07 -5.31 -25.53
C VAL A 56 5.61 -5.65 -24.11
N LEU A 57 6.04 -4.86 -23.14
CA LEU A 57 5.55 -4.97 -21.77
C LEU A 57 4.37 -4.03 -21.57
N LYS A 58 3.28 -4.54 -21.04
CA LYS A 58 2.11 -3.73 -20.70
C LYS A 58 1.98 -3.59 -19.20
N ALA A 59 2.06 -2.36 -18.69
CA ALA A 59 1.75 -2.06 -17.30
C ALA A 59 0.29 -2.46 -16.98
N GLN A 60 0.07 -3.05 -15.82
CA GLN A 60 -1.27 -3.43 -15.37
C GLN A 60 -1.81 -2.38 -14.40
N GLN A 61 -2.87 -2.69 -13.66
CA GLN A 61 -3.54 -1.79 -12.69
C GLN A 61 -2.73 -1.61 -11.40
N TYR A 62 -1.44 -1.25 -11.55
CA TYR A 62 -0.55 -0.98 -10.43
C TYR A 62 0.10 0.39 -10.60
N ALA A 63 0.30 1.09 -9.49
CA ALA A 63 1.05 2.33 -9.46
C ALA A 63 2.11 2.30 -8.36
N GLY A 64 3.21 3.01 -8.56
CA GLY A 64 4.32 3.07 -7.62
C GLY A 64 5.67 3.07 -8.31
N VAL A 65 6.67 2.44 -7.67
CA VAL A 65 8.07 2.48 -8.12
C VAL A 65 8.69 1.10 -8.14
N LEU A 66 9.40 0.83 -9.23
CA LEU A 66 10.31 -0.29 -9.40
C LEU A 66 11.73 0.24 -9.56
N ARG A 67 12.71 -0.41 -8.91
CA ARG A 67 14.12 -0.13 -9.12
C ARG A 67 14.85 -1.43 -9.39
N SER A 68 15.52 -1.49 -10.54
CA SER A 68 16.34 -2.65 -10.92
C SER A 68 17.57 -2.76 -10.03
N PRO A 69 18.23 -3.94 -9.97
CA PRO A 69 19.50 -4.11 -9.28
C PRO A 69 20.61 -3.18 -9.78
N LEU A 70 20.56 -2.80 -11.05
CA LEU A 70 21.48 -1.85 -11.67
C LEU A 70 21.16 -0.39 -11.38
N GLY A 71 20.06 -0.14 -10.65
CA GLY A 71 19.65 1.17 -10.18
C GLY A 71 18.77 1.96 -11.14
N ASP A 72 18.32 1.37 -12.26
CA ASP A 72 17.34 2.01 -13.12
C ASP A 72 15.96 2.01 -12.45
N VAL A 73 15.24 3.10 -12.58
CA VAL A 73 13.95 3.32 -11.92
C VAL A 73 12.84 3.42 -12.95
N LEU A 74 11.78 2.63 -12.74
CA LEU A 74 10.51 2.74 -13.44
C LEU A 74 9.45 3.22 -12.44
N GLU A 75 8.84 4.35 -12.73
CA GLU A 75 7.70 4.88 -12.02
C GLU A 75 6.43 4.64 -12.83
N ILE A 76 5.45 3.97 -12.24
CA ILE A 76 4.14 3.71 -12.83
C ILE A 76 3.12 4.56 -12.09
N LEU A 77 2.41 5.44 -12.81
CA LEU A 77 1.46 6.38 -12.25
C LEU A 77 0.01 6.01 -12.58
N PRO A 78 -0.95 6.42 -11.76
CA PRO A 78 -2.35 6.18 -12.04
C PRO A 78 -2.86 7.02 -13.21
N LYS A 79 -3.75 6.47 -14.01
CA LYS A 79 -4.47 7.19 -15.06
C LYS A 79 -5.73 7.83 -14.48
N THR A 80 -5.84 9.16 -14.55
CA THR A 80 -7.00 9.87 -13.94
C THR A 80 -8.06 10.29 -14.96
N GLY A 81 -7.90 9.95 -16.23
CA GLY A 81 -8.87 10.29 -17.29
C GLY A 81 -8.92 11.76 -17.68
N ARG A 82 -8.05 12.60 -17.15
CA ARG A 82 -7.90 14.00 -17.54
C ARG A 82 -6.96 14.09 -18.75
N GLY A 83 -7.45 14.61 -19.86
CA GLY A 83 -6.59 14.91 -21.00
C GLY A 83 -5.48 15.90 -20.61
N GLY A 84 -4.22 15.60 -20.95
CA GLY A 84 -3.08 16.43 -20.59
C GLY A 84 -2.63 16.34 -19.14
N GLN A 85 -2.97 15.25 -18.42
CA GLN A 85 -2.48 15.01 -17.06
C GLN A 85 -0.95 14.99 -17.02
N THR A 86 -0.36 15.80 -16.13
CA THR A 86 1.09 15.78 -15.91
C THR A 86 1.49 14.67 -14.92
N PRO A 87 2.75 14.18 -14.97
CA PRO A 87 3.25 13.21 -13.99
C PRO A 87 3.09 13.68 -12.55
N GLU A 88 3.27 14.96 -12.27
CA GLU A 88 3.15 15.56 -10.92
C GLU A 88 1.72 15.44 -10.41
N GLN A 89 0.73 15.71 -11.26
CA GLN A 89 -0.69 15.56 -10.91
C GLN A 89 -1.03 14.10 -10.63
N ALA A 90 -0.51 13.18 -11.41
CA ALA A 90 -0.70 11.74 -11.20
C ALA A 90 -0.04 11.25 -9.90
N ARG A 91 1.18 11.71 -9.59
CA ARG A 91 1.85 11.45 -8.32
C ARG A 91 1.01 11.95 -7.15
N GLN A 92 0.51 13.20 -7.25
CA GLN A 92 -0.31 13.80 -6.20
C GLN A 92 -1.56 12.96 -5.92
N VAL A 93 -2.24 12.49 -6.96
CA VAL A 93 -3.41 11.59 -6.82
C VAL A 93 -3.03 10.31 -6.09
N LEU A 94 -1.93 9.66 -6.49
CA LEU A 94 -1.44 8.45 -5.81
C LEU A 94 -1.14 8.71 -4.34
N LEU A 95 -0.44 9.80 -4.04
CA LEU A 95 -0.08 10.18 -2.67
C LEU A 95 -1.32 10.54 -1.83
N ASN A 96 -2.31 11.20 -2.41
CA ASN A 96 -3.58 11.49 -1.74
C ASN A 96 -4.32 10.21 -1.36
N MET A 97 -4.37 9.22 -2.25
CA MET A 97 -4.97 7.91 -1.97
C MET A 97 -4.18 7.15 -0.89
N LEU A 98 -2.86 7.09 -1.00
CA LEU A 98 -2.00 6.44 -0.01
C LEU A 98 -2.10 7.09 1.38
N ALA A 99 -2.30 8.41 1.44
CA ALA A 99 -2.48 9.14 2.69
C ALA A 99 -3.77 8.74 3.45
N GLN A 100 -4.72 8.11 2.77
CA GLN A 100 -5.91 7.56 3.43
C GLN A 100 -5.63 6.20 4.10
N TRP A 101 -4.56 5.51 3.72
CA TRP A 101 -4.23 4.21 4.30
C TRP A 101 -3.52 4.34 5.65
N PRO A 102 -3.98 3.60 6.69
CA PRO A 102 -3.31 3.59 7.99
C PRO A 102 -1.86 3.12 7.94
N ASP A 103 -1.54 2.27 6.96
CA ASP A 103 -0.19 1.71 6.76
C ASP A 103 0.82 2.76 6.23
N PHE A 104 0.34 3.92 5.74
CA PHE A 104 1.17 5.02 5.25
C PHE A 104 1.02 6.28 6.11
N PRO A 105 1.39 6.22 7.39
CA PRO A 105 1.21 7.36 8.28
C PRO A 105 2.05 8.56 7.81
N HIS A 106 1.40 9.74 7.76
CA HIS A 106 2.05 11.01 7.47
C HIS A 106 2.66 11.19 6.06
N ILE A 107 2.34 10.33 5.09
CA ILE A 107 2.80 10.50 3.71
C ILE A 107 2.27 11.83 3.11
N ALA A 108 1.10 12.28 3.52
CA ALA A 108 0.49 13.54 3.06
C ALA A 108 1.36 14.78 3.36
N ARG A 109 2.15 14.76 4.46
CA ARG A 109 3.08 15.86 4.78
C ARG A 109 4.24 15.94 3.79
N GLY A 110 4.72 14.79 3.32
CA GLY A 110 5.71 14.72 2.25
C GLY A 110 5.13 15.12 0.89
N ALA A 111 3.87 14.77 0.62
CA ALA A 111 3.17 15.12 -0.62
C ALA A 111 3.02 16.63 -0.84
N ALA A 112 2.81 17.41 0.20
CA ALA A 112 2.75 18.87 0.10
C ALA A 112 4.09 19.52 -0.31
N GLN A 113 5.21 18.90 0.05
CA GLN A 113 6.55 19.34 -0.38
C GLN A 113 6.85 18.92 -1.82
N VAL A 114 6.28 17.82 -2.28
CA VAL A 114 6.46 17.27 -3.64
C VAL A 114 5.71 18.08 -4.70
N ALA A 115 4.58 18.67 -4.35
CA ALA A 115 3.84 19.56 -5.26
C ALA A 115 4.65 20.80 -5.69
N GLN A 116 5.76 21.10 -5.00
CA GLN A 116 6.66 22.22 -5.30
C GLN A 116 7.96 21.83 -6.02
N ALA A 117 8.29 20.56 -6.12
CA ALA A 117 9.53 20.10 -6.72
C ALA A 117 9.26 18.85 -7.58
N ASP A 118 9.92 18.76 -8.71
CA ASP A 118 9.92 17.57 -9.61
C ASP A 118 10.69 16.39 -8.94
N VAL A 119 10.21 15.96 -7.78
CA VAL A 119 10.86 14.91 -6.98
C VAL A 119 10.28 13.55 -7.35
N PRO A 120 11.12 12.58 -7.71
CA PRO A 120 10.68 11.21 -7.98
C PRO A 120 9.92 10.59 -6.80
N LEU A 121 8.91 9.79 -7.09
CA LEU A 121 8.07 9.15 -6.08
C LEU A 121 8.86 8.33 -5.04
N LEU A 122 9.96 7.71 -5.47
CA LEU A 122 10.86 7.00 -4.56
C LEU A 122 11.42 7.90 -3.47
N GLU A 123 11.88 9.09 -3.84
CA GLU A 123 12.45 10.04 -2.88
C GLU A 123 11.37 10.59 -1.93
N VAL A 124 10.13 10.69 -2.39
CA VAL A 124 8.98 11.05 -1.52
C VAL A 124 8.80 10.01 -0.42
N PHE A 125 8.79 8.72 -0.79
CA PHE A 125 8.68 7.63 0.20
C PHE A 125 9.86 7.62 1.17
N MET A 126 11.07 7.83 0.66
CA MET A 126 12.27 7.89 1.52
C MET A 126 12.20 9.08 2.49
N GLY A 127 11.81 10.26 2.01
CA GLY A 127 11.65 11.45 2.85
C GLY A 127 10.59 11.27 3.95
N ALA A 128 9.45 10.67 3.63
CA ALA A 128 8.39 10.38 4.59
C ALA A 128 8.87 9.39 5.68
N ALA A 129 9.57 8.32 5.28
CA ALA A 129 10.14 7.36 6.21
C ALA A 129 11.18 8.00 7.14
N LEU A 130 12.11 8.78 6.58
CA LEU A 130 13.14 9.48 7.35
C LEU A 130 12.55 10.47 8.37
N ALA A 131 11.47 11.16 8.01
CA ALA A 131 10.75 12.03 8.93
C ALA A 131 10.18 11.26 10.15
N GLN A 132 9.62 10.06 9.92
CA GLN A 132 9.10 9.22 11.00
C GLN A 132 10.21 8.64 11.88
N PHE A 133 11.32 8.23 11.28
CA PHE A 133 12.49 7.76 12.02
C PHE A 133 13.10 8.89 12.86
N SER A 134 13.17 10.12 12.32
CA SER A 134 13.61 11.29 13.10
C SER A 134 12.68 11.58 14.26
N GLN A 135 11.38 11.54 14.06
CA GLN A 135 10.41 11.79 15.12
C GLN A 135 10.53 10.74 16.24
N LEU A 136 10.74 9.47 15.89
CA LEU A 136 11.02 8.43 16.86
C LEU A 136 12.31 8.71 17.65
N MET A 137 13.39 9.08 16.96
CA MET A 137 14.68 9.41 17.60
C MET A 137 14.59 10.60 18.55
N GLN A 138 13.77 11.61 18.23
CA GLN A 138 13.51 12.76 19.09
C GLN A 138 12.75 12.39 20.36
N ARG A 139 11.79 11.47 20.26
CA ARG A 139 11.03 10.94 21.41
C ARG A 139 11.83 9.98 22.28
N GLY A 140 12.95 9.48 21.75
CA GLY A 140 13.79 8.48 22.37
C GLY A 140 13.40 7.05 21.96
N ILE A 141 14.43 6.23 21.75
CA ILE A 141 14.25 4.81 21.42
C ILE A 141 14.26 3.95 22.69
N SER A 142 13.39 2.96 22.68
CA SER A 142 13.21 2.04 23.81
C SER A 142 14.40 1.11 23.98
N ARG A 143 14.61 0.70 25.22
CA ARG A 143 15.62 -0.25 25.65
C ARG A 143 14.98 -1.49 26.24
N GLN A 144 15.75 -2.55 26.40
CA GLN A 144 15.34 -3.76 27.10
C GLN A 144 16.48 -4.28 27.97
N TYR A 145 16.12 -5.02 28.99
CA TYR A 145 17.10 -5.81 29.74
C TYR A 145 17.44 -7.07 28.93
N LEU A 146 18.73 -7.27 28.73
CA LEU A 146 19.25 -8.46 28.08
C LEU A 146 20.22 -9.13 29.06
N THR A 147 19.92 -10.36 29.45
CA THR A 147 20.82 -11.15 30.28
C THR A 147 22.05 -11.52 29.47
N GLN A 148 23.20 -11.08 29.92
CA GLN A 148 24.50 -11.38 29.34
C GLN A 148 25.29 -12.30 30.26
N GLN A 149 25.96 -13.27 29.66
CA GLN A 149 26.92 -14.14 30.33
C GLN A 149 28.29 -13.84 29.77
N GLY A 150 29.27 -13.70 30.63
CA GLY A 150 30.62 -13.37 30.22
C GLY A 150 31.68 -13.65 31.28
N ASN A 151 32.93 -13.80 30.83
CA ASN A 151 34.09 -13.96 31.71
C ASN A 151 34.77 -12.59 31.85
N LEU A 152 34.44 -11.84 32.89
CA LEU A 152 34.81 -10.45 33.09
C LEU A 152 35.90 -10.28 34.16
N PRO A 153 36.72 -9.21 34.11
CA PRO A 153 37.70 -8.92 35.15
C PRO A 153 37.09 -8.33 36.43
N VAL A 154 35.77 -8.10 36.42
CA VAL A 154 35.01 -7.58 37.57
C VAL A 154 33.78 -8.40 37.78
N LEU A 155 33.45 -8.71 39.03
CA LEU A 155 32.22 -9.39 39.42
C LEU A 155 31.02 -8.46 39.18
N ARG A 156 30.16 -8.84 38.22
CA ARG A 156 28.96 -8.08 37.84
C ARG A 156 27.77 -9.02 37.77
N GLY A 157 26.74 -8.76 38.58
CA GLY A 157 25.56 -9.60 38.67
C GLY A 157 25.81 -10.91 39.41
N LYS A 158 25.31 -12.03 38.89
CA LYS A 158 25.37 -13.36 39.51
C LYS A 158 26.59 -14.14 39.02
N LEU A 159 27.39 -14.68 39.96
CA LEU A 159 28.49 -15.55 39.64
C LEU A 159 27.95 -16.93 39.18
N GLN A 160 28.40 -17.37 38.03
CA GLN A 160 28.12 -18.69 37.44
C GLN A 160 29.14 -19.69 37.98
N ILE A 161 28.87 -20.30 39.16
CA ILE A 161 29.83 -21.09 39.90
C ILE A 161 30.38 -22.27 39.07
N ALA A 162 29.52 -22.96 38.31
CA ALA A 162 29.95 -24.09 37.50
C ALA A 162 30.92 -23.65 36.38
N GLU A 163 30.63 -22.54 35.69
CA GLU A 163 31.51 -22.01 34.67
C GLU A 163 32.77 -21.35 35.23
N GLN A 164 32.68 -20.77 36.43
CA GLN A 164 33.83 -20.23 37.15
C GLN A 164 34.85 -21.33 37.46
N LEU A 165 34.40 -22.42 38.02
CA LEU A 165 35.27 -23.57 38.36
C LEU A 165 35.85 -24.25 37.11
N LYS A 166 35.11 -24.23 36.02
CA LYS A 166 35.58 -24.82 34.73
C LYS A 166 36.60 -23.97 34.03
N HIS A 167 36.42 -22.65 34.01
CA HIS A 167 37.22 -21.76 33.14
C HIS A 167 38.25 -20.92 33.90
N ASN A 168 38.06 -20.67 35.19
CA ASN A 168 38.85 -19.71 35.97
C ASN A 168 39.59 -20.34 37.17
N ILE A 169 39.84 -21.65 37.19
CA ILE A 169 40.65 -22.28 38.25
C ILE A 169 42.02 -21.67 38.32
N ALA A 170 42.66 -21.35 37.17
CA ALA A 170 43.96 -20.72 37.09
C ALA A 170 43.91 -19.21 36.90
N HIS A 171 42.71 -18.63 36.68
CA HIS A 171 42.48 -17.22 36.39
C HIS A 171 41.62 -16.57 37.45
N HIS A 172 42.18 -16.42 38.71
CA HIS A 172 41.45 -15.88 39.85
C HIS A 172 41.06 -14.41 39.69
N GLU A 173 41.65 -13.69 38.71
CA GLU A 173 41.31 -12.32 38.36
C GLU A 173 40.07 -12.14 37.49
N ARG A 174 39.44 -13.28 37.09
CA ARG A 174 38.25 -13.24 36.22
C ARG A 174 37.07 -13.93 36.85
N PHE A 175 35.89 -13.46 36.48
CA PHE A 175 34.61 -13.95 37.02
C PHE A 175 33.67 -14.32 35.86
N CYS A 176 33.22 -15.57 35.83
CA CYS A 176 32.13 -15.99 34.97
C CYS A 176 30.81 -15.50 35.56
N THR A 177 30.26 -14.45 34.96
CA THR A 177 29.10 -13.73 35.48
C THR A 177 27.91 -13.76 34.55
N GLU A 178 26.72 -13.70 35.13
CA GLU A 178 25.46 -13.44 34.46
C GLU A 178 24.88 -12.15 35.03
N HIS A 179 24.61 -11.18 34.14
CA HIS A 179 24.06 -9.90 34.54
C HIS A 179 23.12 -9.37 33.47
N ASP A 180 22.12 -8.58 33.89
CA ASP A 180 21.22 -7.90 32.98
C ASP A 180 21.84 -6.56 32.56
N GLU A 181 21.88 -6.35 31.24
CA GLU A 181 22.32 -5.11 30.64
C GLU A 181 21.16 -4.40 29.98
N TYR A 182 21.00 -3.09 30.27
CA TYR A 182 19.92 -2.27 29.72
C TYR A 182 20.34 -1.69 28.37
N VAL A 183 20.04 -2.44 27.29
CA VAL A 183 20.54 -2.18 25.95
C VAL A 183 19.46 -1.67 25.00
N ARG A 184 19.88 -0.95 23.98
CA ARG A 184 19.04 -0.47 22.88
C ARG A 184 18.82 -1.54 21.80
N ASN A 185 19.48 -2.69 21.90
CA ASN A 185 19.38 -3.79 20.93
C ASN A 185 18.05 -4.55 21.10
N ARG A 186 16.99 -3.98 20.54
CA ARG A 186 15.64 -4.56 20.43
C ARG A 186 15.31 -4.87 18.98
N ALA A 187 14.40 -5.80 18.76
CA ALA A 187 13.94 -6.18 17.43
C ALA A 187 13.44 -4.97 16.63
N GLU A 188 12.65 -4.10 17.26
CA GLU A 188 12.10 -2.89 16.64
C GLU A 188 13.20 -1.95 16.15
N ASN A 189 14.23 -1.74 16.97
CA ASN A 189 15.34 -0.86 16.63
C ASN A 189 16.23 -1.46 15.52
N ARG A 190 16.45 -2.79 15.54
CA ARG A 190 17.17 -3.50 14.48
C ARG A 190 16.46 -3.40 13.13
N LEU A 191 15.13 -3.55 13.11
CA LEU A 191 14.30 -3.42 11.91
C LEU A 191 14.36 -1.99 11.33
N ILE A 192 14.24 -0.98 12.18
CA ILE A 192 14.34 0.43 11.75
C ILE A 192 15.73 0.72 11.19
N ARG A 193 16.80 0.23 11.85
CA ARG A 193 18.16 0.41 11.32
C ARG A 193 18.37 -0.32 9.98
N ALA A 194 17.81 -1.52 9.82
CA ALA A 194 17.85 -2.25 8.55
C ALA A 194 17.14 -1.45 7.44
N ALA A 195 15.98 -0.86 7.72
CA ALA A 195 15.29 0.02 6.78
C ALA A 195 16.09 1.27 6.43
N LEU A 196 16.76 1.91 7.41
CA LEU A 196 17.67 3.03 7.15
C LEU A 196 18.81 2.65 6.19
N ARG A 197 19.37 1.44 6.34
CA ARG A 197 20.41 0.93 5.43
C ARG A 197 19.88 0.74 4.01
N CYS A 198 18.64 0.29 3.84
CA CYS A 198 17.99 0.24 2.53
C CYS A 198 17.84 1.64 1.92
N ILE A 199 17.38 2.63 2.71
CA ILE A 199 17.24 4.01 2.23
C ILE A 199 18.59 4.55 1.76
N LEU A 200 19.68 4.35 2.51
CA LEU A 200 21.03 4.77 2.14
C LEU A 200 21.51 4.19 0.81
N GLN A 201 21.06 2.97 0.47
CA GLN A 201 21.37 2.35 -0.81
C GLN A 201 20.51 2.90 -1.96
N TRP A 202 19.31 3.36 -1.67
CA TRP A 202 18.32 3.70 -2.71
C TRP A 202 18.25 5.19 -3.03
N THR A 203 18.35 6.05 -2.02
CA THR A 203 18.24 7.50 -2.22
C THR A 203 19.38 8.05 -3.07
N ARG A 204 19.04 9.04 -3.90
CA ARG A 204 20.00 9.84 -4.69
C ARG A 204 19.93 11.31 -4.30
N HIS A 205 18.98 11.67 -3.45
CA HIS A 205 18.82 13.03 -2.99
C HIS A 205 19.79 13.34 -1.86
N ALA A 206 20.67 14.33 -2.05
CA ALA A 206 21.76 14.63 -1.11
C ALA A 206 21.26 14.88 0.33
N ALA A 207 20.17 15.64 0.48
CA ALA A 207 19.59 15.90 1.80
C ALA A 207 19.07 14.64 2.47
N HIS A 208 18.44 13.70 1.72
CA HIS A 208 18.00 12.41 2.26
C HIS A 208 19.19 11.53 2.67
N THR A 209 20.26 11.52 1.87
CA THR A 209 21.50 10.79 2.20
C THR A 209 22.10 11.30 3.51
N GLN A 210 22.28 12.62 3.65
CA GLN A 210 22.80 13.23 4.87
C GLN A 210 21.90 12.94 6.08
N HIS A 211 20.59 13.05 5.90
CA HIS A 211 19.62 12.77 6.96
C HIS A 211 19.66 11.29 7.40
N ALA A 212 19.68 10.36 6.45
CA ALA A 212 19.76 8.92 6.75
C ALA A 212 21.10 8.55 7.42
N GLN A 213 22.23 9.15 7.00
CA GLN A 213 23.54 8.96 7.63
C GLN A 213 23.54 9.44 9.09
N ALA A 214 22.99 10.63 9.35
CA ALA A 214 22.88 11.16 10.70
C ALA A 214 22.03 10.26 11.62
N LEU A 215 20.92 9.69 11.11
CA LEU A 215 20.11 8.76 11.87
C LEU A 215 20.81 7.40 12.09
N ASP A 216 21.50 6.85 11.08
CA ASP A 216 22.24 5.59 11.21
C ASP A 216 23.39 5.72 12.22
N GLN A 217 24.09 6.86 12.23
CA GLN A 217 25.13 7.13 13.21
C GLN A 217 24.61 7.16 14.65
N ARG A 218 23.42 7.70 14.86
CA ARG A 218 22.75 7.67 16.19
C ARG A 218 22.35 6.28 16.66
N MET A 219 22.31 5.31 15.75
CA MET A 219 21.98 3.90 16.00
C MET A 219 23.20 2.97 15.87
N GLN A 220 24.42 3.47 15.87
CA GLN A 220 25.64 2.69 15.60
C GLN A 220 25.85 1.52 16.56
N ASP A 221 25.35 1.63 17.80
CA ASP A 221 25.39 0.58 18.85
C ASP A 221 24.35 -0.53 18.64
N ILE A 222 23.45 -0.39 17.66
CA ILE A 222 22.38 -1.36 17.38
C ILE A 222 22.70 -2.07 16.07
N PRO A 223 22.86 -3.40 16.02
CA PRO A 223 23.06 -4.10 14.74
C PRO A 223 21.82 -3.97 13.87
N PRO A 224 21.94 -3.82 12.53
CA PRO A 224 20.78 -3.93 11.64
C PRO A 224 20.23 -5.36 11.68
N SER A 225 18.93 -5.53 11.48
CA SER A 225 18.31 -6.85 11.43
C SER A 225 18.85 -7.64 10.24
N THR A 226 19.37 -8.84 10.53
CA THR A 226 19.78 -9.84 9.53
C THR A 226 18.73 -10.94 9.34
N GLN A 227 17.80 -11.08 10.28
CA GLN A 227 16.71 -12.04 10.27
C GLN A 227 15.35 -11.33 10.42
N ILE A 228 14.99 -10.59 9.37
CA ILE A 228 13.83 -9.67 9.36
C ILE A 228 12.55 -10.37 9.81
N ALA A 229 12.25 -11.57 9.29
CA ALA A 229 11.04 -12.32 9.65
C ALA A 229 11.01 -12.74 11.13
N GLN A 230 12.17 -13.08 11.71
CA GLN A 230 12.29 -13.44 13.12
C GLN A 230 12.11 -12.21 14.00
N ASP A 231 12.74 -11.09 13.65
CA ASP A 231 12.60 -9.85 14.41
C ASP A 231 11.16 -9.35 14.39
N TRP A 232 10.44 -9.43 13.25
CA TRP A 232 9.01 -9.09 13.21
C TRP A 232 8.15 -9.93 14.14
N ARG A 233 8.48 -11.21 14.37
CA ARG A 233 7.74 -12.06 15.34
C ARG A 233 7.98 -11.64 16.80
N GLN A 234 9.09 -10.95 17.08
CA GLN A 234 9.43 -10.43 18.41
C GLN A 234 8.78 -9.08 18.70
N VAL A 235 8.38 -8.33 17.67
CA VAL A 235 7.66 -7.07 17.84
C VAL A 235 6.32 -7.32 18.48
N ARG A 236 6.13 -6.82 19.70
CA ARG A 236 4.85 -6.95 20.44
C ARG A 236 4.13 -5.60 20.47
N PRO A 237 2.82 -5.56 20.16
CA PRO A 237 2.02 -4.37 20.35
C PRO A 237 1.90 -4.10 21.86
N ASP A 238 2.63 -3.11 22.34
CA ASP A 238 2.56 -2.60 23.70
C ASP A 238 2.03 -1.17 23.69
N ARG A 239 1.22 -0.79 24.68
CA ARG A 239 0.73 0.59 24.84
C ARG A 239 1.87 1.60 24.92
N ASN A 240 2.98 1.22 25.55
CA ASN A 240 4.17 2.06 25.67
C ASN A 240 4.93 2.23 24.33
N MET A 241 4.59 1.44 23.30
CA MET A 241 5.23 1.43 21.99
C MET A 241 4.42 2.17 20.91
N GLN A 242 3.37 2.90 21.29
CA GLN A 242 2.54 3.65 20.32
C GLN A 242 3.36 4.61 19.46
N HIS A 243 4.40 5.24 20.05
CA HIS A 243 5.29 6.15 19.34
C HIS A 243 6.19 5.48 18.28
N TYR A 244 6.28 4.12 18.28
CA TYR A 244 6.97 3.33 17.27
C TYR A 244 6.11 2.99 16.05
N GLN A 245 4.79 3.04 16.16
CA GLN A 245 3.88 2.50 15.14
C GLN A 245 4.16 3.07 13.75
N ALA A 246 4.31 4.39 13.63
CA ALA A 246 4.57 5.03 12.35
C ALA A 246 5.94 4.65 11.77
N ALA A 247 6.98 4.61 12.59
CA ALA A 247 8.32 4.22 12.16
C ALA A 247 8.38 2.73 11.76
N LEU A 248 7.73 1.85 12.52
CA LEU A 248 7.66 0.42 12.18
C LEU A 248 6.82 0.16 10.92
N ALA A 249 5.73 0.90 10.70
CA ALA A 249 4.96 0.81 9.46
C ALA A 249 5.83 1.14 8.24
N TRP A 250 6.60 2.23 8.30
CA TRP A 250 7.55 2.59 7.25
C TRP A 250 8.70 1.59 7.11
N ALA A 251 9.26 1.10 8.23
CA ALA A 251 10.28 0.06 8.19
C ALA A 251 9.76 -1.21 7.49
N LYS A 252 8.51 -1.60 7.75
CA LYS A 252 7.87 -2.74 7.10
C LYS A 252 7.75 -2.53 5.60
N ILE A 253 7.24 -1.40 5.16
CA ILE A 253 7.09 -1.06 3.74
C ILE A 253 8.45 -1.15 3.03
N ILE A 254 9.49 -0.56 3.59
CA ILE A 254 10.84 -0.53 3.01
C ILE A 254 11.46 -1.92 2.96
N LEU A 255 11.36 -2.69 4.05
CA LEU A 255 11.94 -4.04 4.13
C LEU A 255 11.16 -5.05 3.29
N ASP A 256 9.84 -4.90 3.16
CA ASP A 256 9.02 -5.72 2.26
C ASP A 256 9.32 -5.41 0.79
N ALA A 257 9.58 -4.14 0.46
CA ALA A 257 9.98 -3.72 -0.88
C ALA A 257 11.39 -4.23 -1.28
N ASN A 258 12.26 -4.51 -0.32
CA ASN A 258 13.63 -4.99 -0.52
C ASN A 258 13.71 -6.53 -0.62
N LYS A 259 12.60 -7.23 -0.74
CA LYS A 259 12.62 -8.70 -0.91
C LYS A 259 13.15 -9.05 -2.30
N PRO A 260 13.95 -10.14 -2.43
CA PRO A 260 14.32 -10.65 -3.73
C PRO A 260 13.05 -10.93 -4.54
N LEU A 261 12.98 -10.43 -5.76
CA LEU A 261 11.94 -10.83 -6.69
C LEU A 261 12.24 -12.29 -7.09
N ALA A 262 11.22 -13.15 -7.03
CA ALA A 262 11.38 -14.57 -7.34
C ALA A 262 11.92 -14.72 -8.77
N GLY A 263 12.97 -15.54 -8.96
CA GLY A 263 13.61 -15.81 -10.25
C GLY A 263 14.88 -15.00 -10.57
N ALA A 264 15.17 -13.92 -9.85
CA ALA A 264 16.34 -13.05 -10.14
C ALA A 264 17.61 -13.37 -9.33
N GLY A 265 17.75 -14.59 -8.79
CA GLY A 265 18.86 -14.93 -7.91
C GLY A 265 18.83 -14.11 -6.60
N GLN A 266 19.98 -13.93 -5.94
CA GLN A 266 20.07 -13.11 -4.70
C GLN A 266 20.12 -11.59 -4.97
N THR A 267 19.70 -11.13 -6.15
CA THR A 267 19.80 -9.71 -6.52
C THR A 267 18.62 -8.94 -5.94
N HIS A 268 18.92 -7.98 -5.06
CA HIS A 268 17.91 -7.14 -4.43
C HIS A 268 17.40 -6.09 -5.44
N ALA A 269 16.11 -6.20 -5.77
CA ALA A 269 15.37 -5.17 -6.50
C ALA A 269 14.36 -4.53 -5.55
N LEU A 270 14.03 -3.26 -5.78
CA LEU A 270 13.00 -2.58 -5.02
C LEU A 270 11.68 -2.63 -5.78
N SER A 271 10.62 -3.06 -5.12
CA SER A 271 9.26 -3.02 -5.66
C SER A 271 8.29 -2.41 -4.63
N LEU A 272 7.91 -1.16 -4.84
CA LEU A 272 6.87 -0.44 -4.11
C LEU A 272 5.71 -0.18 -5.06
N LEU A 273 4.94 -1.21 -5.37
CA LEU A 273 3.80 -1.16 -6.26
C LEU A 273 2.51 -1.45 -5.49
N PHE A 274 1.49 -0.68 -5.79
CA PHE A 274 0.17 -0.74 -5.17
C PHE A 274 -0.87 -1.12 -6.22
N ASP A 275 -1.67 -2.14 -5.93
CA ASP A 275 -2.87 -2.46 -6.71
C ASP A 275 -3.86 -1.30 -6.59
N LEU A 276 -4.14 -0.64 -7.71
CA LEU A 276 -4.98 0.56 -7.75
C LEU A 276 -6.44 0.26 -7.42
N ASN A 277 -6.94 -0.95 -7.69
CA ASN A 277 -8.31 -1.32 -7.31
C ASN A 277 -8.41 -1.34 -5.78
N ARG A 278 -7.52 -2.08 -5.11
CA ARG A 278 -7.50 -2.17 -3.63
C ARG A 278 -7.22 -0.82 -2.98
N LEU A 279 -6.34 -0.01 -3.59
CA LEU A 279 -6.03 1.32 -3.09
C LEU A 279 -7.25 2.24 -3.18
N PHE A 280 -7.98 2.18 -4.29
CA PHE A 280 -9.19 2.97 -4.49
C PHE A 280 -10.33 2.52 -3.57
N GLU A 281 -10.63 1.20 -3.48
CA GLU A 281 -11.60 0.64 -2.53
C GLU A 281 -11.35 1.15 -1.11
N LYS A 282 -10.08 1.06 -0.65
CA LYS A 282 -9.71 1.51 0.70
C LYS A 282 -9.83 3.02 0.87
N THR A 283 -9.50 3.79 -0.15
CA THR A 283 -9.64 5.25 -0.15
C THR A 283 -11.12 5.65 -0.02
N VAL A 284 -11.99 4.99 -0.78
CA VAL A 284 -13.44 5.19 -0.70
C VAL A 284 -13.96 4.80 0.68
N GLU A 285 -13.57 3.63 1.21
CA GLU A 285 -13.97 3.19 2.56
C GLU A 285 -13.63 4.23 3.62
N VAL A 286 -12.38 4.68 3.66
CA VAL A 286 -11.93 5.65 4.69
C VAL A 286 -12.64 7.00 4.54
N SER A 287 -12.81 7.45 3.30
CA SER A 287 -13.55 8.68 3.01
C SER A 287 -14.99 8.60 3.49
N MET A 288 -15.68 7.52 3.17
CA MET A 288 -17.07 7.30 3.57
C MET A 288 -17.23 7.20 5.08
N ARG A 289 -16.32 6.50 5.78
CA ARG A 289 -16.35 6.41 7.26
C ARG A 289 -16.24 7.76 7.96
N ARG A 290 -15.48 8.70 7.39
CA ARG A 290 -15.34 10.07 7.94
C ARG A 290 -16.60 10.92 7.77
N GLN A 291 -17.44 10.56 6.82
CA GLN A 291 -18.64 11.32 6.46
C GLN A 291 -19.92 10.67 7.00
N LEU A 292 -19.79 9.55 7.74
CA LEU A 292 -20.94 8.84 8.29
C LEU A 292 -21.64 9.66 9.37
N PRO A 293 -22.96 9.84 9.27
CA PRO A 293 -23.77 10.41 10.36
C PRO A 293 -23.75 9.51 11.61
N GLN A 294 -24.06 10.08 12.75
CA GLN A 294 -24.21 9.34 13.99
C GLN A 294 -25.37 8.31 13.87
N GLY A 295 -25.14 7.11 14.38
CA GLY A 295 -26.13 6.00 14.28
C GLY A 295 -26.07 5.17 13.00
N HIS A 296 -25.29 5.60 12.00
CA HIS A 296 -25.09 4.87 10.75
C HIS A 296 -23.84 3.98 10.80
N ARG A 297 -23.86 2.86 10.13
CA ARG A 297 -22.75 1.88 10.08
C ARG A 297 -22.32 1.60 8.65
N LEU A 298 -21.03 1.41 8.47
CA LEU A 298 -20.44 0.96 7.21
C LEU A 298 -19.64 -0.33 7.49
N ILE A 299 -20.08 -1.42 6.88
CA ILE A 299 -19.42 -2.72 6.98
C ILE A 299 -18.62 -2.93 5.72
N ALA A 300 -17.29 -3.03 5.87
CA ALA A 300 -16.40 -3.34 4.76
C ALA A 300 -16.35 -4.84 4.51
N GLN A 301 -16.29 -5.23 3.23
CA GLN A 301 -16.11 -6.63 2.78
C GLN A 301 -17.09 -7.59 3.47
N ALA A 302 -18.37 -7.22 3.51
CA ALA A 302 -19.40 -8.06 4.10
C ALA A 302 -19.42 -9.44 3.39
N ASN A 303 -19.43 -10.53 4.16
CA ASN A 303 -19.29 -11.89 3.64
C ASN A 303 -20.39 -12.87 4.13
N GLN A 304 -21.51 -12.33 4.57
CA GLN A 304 -22.60 -13.10 5.19
C GLN A 304 -23.47 -13.84 4.16
N GLN A 305 -23.37 -13.47 2.88
CA GLN A 305 -24.16 -14.04 1.80
C GLN A 305 -23.31 -14.85 0.84
N THR A 306 -23.89 -15.89 0.26
CA THR A 306 -23.24 -16.79 -0.69
C THR A 306 -24.11 -16.96 -1.93
N VAL A 307 -23.49 -17.23 -3.08
CA VAL A 307 -24.21 -17.41 -4.35
C VAL A 307 -24.89 -18.78 -4.40
N VAL A 308 -24.19 -19.83 -3.94
CA VAL A 308 -24.66 -21.21 -4.02
C VAL A 308 -24.53 -21.92 -2.68
N ARG A 309 -25.50 -22.80 -2.40
CA ARG A 309 -25.51 -23.70 -1.25
C ARG A 309 -25.84 -25.09 -1.72
N HIS A 310 -25.06 -26.07 -1.34
CA HIS A 310 -25.33 -27.46 -1.61
C HIS A 310 -26.53 -27.93 -0.75
N HIS A 311 -27.63 -28.39 -1.38
CA HIS A 311 -28.89 -28.61 -0.70
C HIS A 311 -28.88 -29.76 0.32
N LEU A 312 -28.01 -30.78 0.14
CA LEU A 312 -27.88 -31.89 1.08
C LEU A 312 -26.88 -31.63 2.21
N SER A 313 -25.70 -31.12 1.91
CA SER A 313 -24.66 -30.93 2.90
C SER A 313 -24.70 -29.55 3.58
N GLY A 314 -25.45 -28.60 3.05
CA GLY A 314 -25.48 -27.23 3.51
C GLY A 314 -24.19 -26.45 3.19
N GLN A 315 -23.21 -27.05 2.52
CA GLN A 315 -21.97 -26.42 2.14
C GLN A 315 -22.24 -25.24 1.22
N THR A 316 -21.61 -24.11 1.53
CA THR A 316 -21.75 -22.85 0.78
C THR A 316 -20.49 -22.53 0.01
N GLU A 317 -20.66 -22.04 -1.22
CA GLU A 317 -19.56 -21.60 -2.06
C GLU A 317 -19.84 -20.25 -2.71
N ARG A 318 -18.78 -19.57 -3.15
CA ARG A 318 -18.85 -18.26 -3.80
C ARG A 318 -19.53 -17.21 -2.91
N GLN A 319 -18.79 -16.74 -1.91
CA GLN A 319 -19.21 -15.64 -1.06
C GLN A 319 -19.42 -14.36 -1.88
N LEU A 320 -20.50 -13.67 -1.59
CA LEU A 320 -20.78 -12.33 -2.10
C LEU A 320 -20.12 -11.32 -1.15
N ARG A 321 -19.17 -10.57 -1.67
CA ARG A 321 -18.40 -9.60 -0.87
C ARG A 321 -18.46 -8.22 -1.52
N PRO A 322 -19.51 -7.43 -1.24
CA PRO A 322 -19.51 -6.04 -1.64
C PRO A 322 -18.41 -5.28 -0.88
N ASP A 323 -17.84 -4.28 -1.50
CA ASP A 323 -16.78 -3.48 -0.87
C ASP A 323 -17.29 -2.84 0.42
N LEU A 324 -18.48 -2.26 0.37
CA LEU A 324 -19.11 -1.62 1.52
C LEU A 324 -20.61 -1.91 1.57
N LEU A 325 -21.11 -2.17 2.78
CA LEU A 325 -22.53 -2.29 3.08
C LEU A 325 -22.92 -1.18 4.07
N TYR A 326 -23.85 -0.32 3.65
CA TYR A 326 -24.33 0.79 4.46
C TYR A 326 -25.61 0.41 5.19
N GLN A 327 -25.61 0.65 6.50
CA GLN A 327 -26.70 0.30 7.38
C GLN A 327 -27.18 1.52 8.21
N VAL A 328 -28.47 1.61 8.37
CA VAL A 328 -29.14 2.54 9.30
C VAL A 328 -30.04 1.71 10.21
N ASP A 329 -29.94 1.89 11.51
CA ASP A 329 -30.71 1.15 12.53
C ASP A 329 -30.69 -0.37 12.34
N GLY A 330 -29.53 -0.90 11.93
CA GLY A 330 -29.31 -2.32 11.71
C GLY A 330 -29.91 -2.89 10.40
N ARG A 331 -30.52 -2.05 9.56
CA ARG A 331 -31.07 -2.44 8.26
C ARG A 331 -30.14 -2.02 7.13
N ASN A 332 -29.95 -2.90 6.15
CA ASN A 332 -29.21 -2.57 4.95
C ASN A 332 -30.01 -1.56 4.10
N GLN A 333 -29.40 -0.43 3.82
CA GLN A 333 -29.99 0.65 3.00
C GLN A 333 -29.30 0.74 1.64
N ALA A 334 -28.00 0.43 1.58
CA ALA A 334 -27.27 0.47 0.34
C ALA A 334 -26.09 -0.50 0.32
N VAL A 335 -25.76 -0.92 -0.90
CA VAL A 335 -24.49 -1.59 -1.24
C VAL A 335 -23.66 -0.60 -2.03
N LEU A 336 -22.36 -0.49 -1.70
CA LEU A 336 -21.43 0.36 -2.44
C LEU A 336 -20.26 -0.50 -2.95
N ASP A 337 -19.90 -0.29 -4.19
CA ASP A 337 -18.80 -0.99 -4.87
C ASP A 337 -17.93 0.02 -5.59
N ALA A 338 -16.63 -0.01 -5.31
CA ALA A 338 -15.66 0.95 -5.84
C ALA A 338 -14.90 0.34 -7.01
N LYS A 339 -14.95 0.96 -8.17
CA LYS A 339 -14.32 0.47 -9.39
C LYS A 339 -13.26 1.46 -9.88
N TRP A 340 -12.01 1.04 -9.90
CA TRP A 340 -10.93 1.82 -10.51
C TRP A 340 -11.02 1.72 -12.04
N LYS A 341 -11.91 2.49 -12.62
CA LYS A 341 -12.16 2.55 -14.06
C LYS A 341 -12.52 3.97 -14.47
N ILE A 342 -11.89 4.44 -15.53
CA ILE A 342 -12.13 5.78 -16.06
C ILE A 342 -13.32 5.73 -17.02
N LEU A 343 -14.38 6.45 -16.67
CA LEU A 343 -15.54 6.61 -17.54
C LEU A 343 -15.29 7.72 -18.56
N SER A 344 -15.43 7.40 -19.84
CA SER A 344 -15.30 8.38 -20.93
C SER A 344 -16.58 9.19 -21.18
N ALA A 345 -17.70 8.77 -20.58
CA ALA A 345 -18.99 9.47 -20.64
C ALA A 345 -19.80 9.13 -19.38
N ALA A 346 -20.66 10.05 -18.96
CA ALA A 346 -21.64 9.83 -17.90
C ALA A 346 -22.81 8.99 -18.41
N SER A 347 -22.61 7.69 -18.61
CA SER A 347 -23.59 6.77 -19.16
C SER A 347 -23.50 5.40 -18.51
N ILE A 348 -24.65 4.78 -18.26
CA ILE A 348 -24.75 3.40 -17.77
C ILE A 348 -24.12 2.38 -18.75
N ALA A 349 -24.08 2.70 -20.04
CA ALA A 349 -23.43 1.86 -21.04
C ALA A 349 -21.91 1.71 -20.84
N GLN A 350 -21.28 2.57 -20.04
CA GLN A 350 -19.87 2.47 -19.66
C GLN A 350 -19.62 1.43 -18.53
N VAL A 351 -20.67 1.04 -17.80
CA VAL A 351 -20.59 0.00 -16.78
C VAL A 351 -20.44 -1.36 -17.46
N GLY A 352 -19.45 -2.14 -17.07
CA GLY A 352 -19.22 -3.48 -17.61
C GLY A 352 -20.43 -4.41 -17.36
N LYS A 353 -20.70 -5.32 -18.29
CA LYS A 353 -21.77 -6.32 -18.10
C LYS A 353 -21.56 -7.16 -16.84
N ASP A 354 -20.32 -7.59 -16.61
CA ASP A 354 -19.96 -8.39 -15.42
C ASP A 354 -20.14 -7.57 -14.14
N ASP A 355 -19.81 -6.28 -14.15
CA ASP A 355 -20.05 -5.37 -13.02
C ASP A 355 -21.56 -5.26 -12.75
N LEU A 356 -22.39 -5.09 -13.78
CA LEU A 356 -23.86 -5.03 -13.62
C LEU A 356 -24.43 -6.34 -13.07
N HIS A 357 -23.97 -7.50 -13.54
CA HIS A 357 -24.38 -8.80 -12.99
C HIS A 357 -23.99 -8.95 -11.53
N GLN A 358 -22.78 -8.55 -11.17
CA GLN A 358 -22.30 -8.55 -9.79
C GLN A 358 -23.18 -7.65 -8.91
N MET A 359 -23.51 -6.45 -9.38
CA MET A 359 -24.37 -5.51 -8.65
C MET A 359 -25.80 -6.06 -8.49
N ALA A 360 -26.35 -6.74 -9.49
CA ALA A 360 -27.66 -7.39 -9.39
C ALA A 360 -27.66 -8.50 -8.32
N LEU A 361 -26.60 -9.31 -8.24
CA LEU A 361 -26.45 -10.32 -7.19
C LEU A 361 -26.34 -9.69 -5.80
N TYR A 362 -25.57 -8.59 -5.65
CA TYR A 362 -25.50 -7.88 -4.38
C TYR A 362 -26.86 -7.28 -3.98
N ALA A 363 -27.57 -6.68 -4.93
CA ALA A 363 -28.92 -6.15 -4.71
C ALA A 363 -29.87 -7.24 -4.20
N ALA A 364 -29.90 -8.39 -4.85
CA ALA A 364 -30.78 -9.52 -4.46
C ALA A 364 -30.42 -10.05 -3.06
N ALA A 365 -29.14 -10.16 -2.73
CA ALA A 365 -28.68 -10.79 -1.51
C ALA A 365 -28.73 -9.88 -0.28
N TYR A 366 -28.43 -8.60 -0.45
CA TYR A 366 -28.26 -7.66 0.65
C TYR A 366 -29.38 -6.62 0.78
N LEU A 367 -30.19 -6.41 -0.28
CA LEU A 367 -31.26 -5.41 -0.32
C LEU A 367 -32.64 -6.04 -0.65
N PRO A 368 -33.08 -7.12 0.03
CA PRO A 368 -34.33 -7.82 -0.31
C PRO A 368 -35.57 -6.95 -0.08
N GLN A 369 -35.48 -5.89 0.71
CA GLN A 369 -36.57 -4.95 1.00
C GLN A 369 -36.52 -3.67 0.16
N GLY A 370 -35.58 -3.59 -0.80
CA GLY A 370 -35.28 -2.39 -1.57
C GLY A 370 -34.07 -1.66 -1.03
N GLY A 371 -33.69 -0.57 -1.70
CA GLY A 371 -32.51 0.24 -1.36
C GLY A 371 -31.74 0.69 -2.59
N THR A 372 -30.48 1.06 -2.43
CA THR A 372 -29.67 1.57 -3.53
C THR A 372 -28.35 0.83 -3.66
N VAL A 373 -27.99 0.48 -4.87
CA VAL A 373 -26.64 0.04 -5.22
C VAL A 373 -25.88 1.25 -5.79
N TYR A 374 -24.80 1.61 -5.15
CA TYR A 374 -23.90 2.65 -5.62
C TYR A 374 -22.65 2.05 -6.23
N VAL A 375 -22.34 2.41 -7.46
CA VAL A 375 -21.03 2.10 -8.07
C VAL A 375 -20.22 3.38 -8.13
N ILE A 376 -19.06 3.36 -7.48
CA ILE A 376 -18.23 4.54 -7.27
C ILE A 376 -17.05 4.47 -8.25
N TYR A 377 -16.91 5.49 -9.09
CA TYR A 377 -15.84 5.62 -10.07
C TYR A 377 -15.03 6.90 -9.82
N PRO A 378 -13.75 6.96 -10.24
CA PRO A 378 -13.00 8.21 -10.28
C PRO A 378 -13.75 9.29 -11.05
N GLN A 379 -13.80 10.50 -10.49
CA GLN A 379 -14.34 11.67 -11.15
C GLN A 379 -13.50 12.03 -12.38
N THR A 380 -14.15 12.30 -13.50
CA THR A 380 -13.52 12.75 -14.76
C THR A 380 -14.19 14.01 -15.28
N PRO A 381 -13.61 14.71 -16.25
CA PRO A 381 -14.30 15.85 -16.91
C PRO A 381 -15.65 15.48 -17.51
N HIS A 382 -15.85 14.22 -17.89
CA HIS A 382 -17.08 13.71 -18.48
C HIS A 382 -18.04 13.07 -17.47
N PHE A 383 -17.61 12.88 -16.21
CA PHE A 383 -18.41 12.31 -15.13
C PHE A 383 -18.17 13.11 -13.84
N GLN A 384 -18.91 14.22 -13.71
CA GLN A 384 -18.75 15.16 -12.58
C GLN A 384 -19.88 15.08 -11.55
N THR A 385 -21.04 14.61 -11.96
CA THR A 385 -22.23 14.53 -11.14
C THR A 385 -22.78 13.11 -11.07
N PRO A 386 -23.49 12.74 -9.98
CA PRO A 386 -24.12 11.42 -9.88
C PRO A 386 -25.05 11.13 -11.04
N LEU A 387 -25.01 9.88 -11.53
CA LEU A 387 -25.94 9.37 -12.53
C LEU A 387 -26.92 8.42 -11.84
N SER A 388 -28.18 8.85 -11.70
CA SER A 388 -29.27 8.12 -11.04
C SER A 388 -30.45 7.86 -11.99
N GLY A 389 -31.52 7.25 -11.47
CA GLY A 389 -32.76 7.01 -12.24
C GLY A 389 -32.81 5.62 -12.88
N TRP A 390 -31.86 4.74 -12.59
CA TRP A 390 -31.85 3.36 -13.05
C TRP A 390 -32.35 2.42 -11.96
N ARG A 391 -33.12 1.36 -12.35
CA ARG A 391 -33.57 0.33 -11.42
C ARG A 391 -33.31 -1.06 -11.98
N PHE A 392 -33.00 -2.01 -11.10
CA PHE A 392 -32.93 -3.42 -11.46
C PHE A 392 -34.30 -4.01 -11.67
N GLN A 393 -34.58 -4.52 -12.87
CA GLN A 393 -35.93 -4.99 -13.25
C GLN A 393 -36.33 -6.29 -12.55
N HIS A 394 -35.37 -7.17 -12.25
CA HIS A 394 -35.64 -8.55 -11.78
C HIS A 394 -35.10 -8.81 -10.38
N VAL A 395 -34.89 -7.77 -9.60
CA VAL A 395 -34.32 -7.86 -8.25
C VAL A 395 -35.24 -7.17 -7.26
N ALA A 396 -35.51 -7.83 -6.13
CA ALA A 396 -36.27 -7.29 -5.00
C ALA A 396 -37.51 -6.50 -5.41
N SER A 397 -38.40 -7.11 -6.19
CA SER A 397 -39.66 -6.49 -6.69
C SER A 397 -39.46 -5.16 -7.46
N GLY A 398 -38.29 -4.91 -8.02
CA GLY A 398 -37.94 -3.68 -8.78
C GLY A 398 -37.74 -2.43 -7.93
N GLN A 399 -37.52 -2.58 -6.62
CA GLN A 399 -37.36 -1.46 -5.69
C GLN A 399 -35.88 -1.11 -5.42
N VAL A 400 -34.94 -1.79 -6.09
CA VAL A 400 -33.52 -1.47 -5.92
C VAL A 400 -33.05 -0.51 -7.03
N GLU A 401 -32.58 0.64 -6.63
CA GLU A 401 -32.01 1.64 -7.53
C GLU A 401 -30.52 1.39 -7.79
N LEU A 402 -30.05 1.75 -8.97
CA LEU A 402 -28.63 1.81 -9.34
C LEU A 402 -28.23 3.26 -9.55
N CYS A 403 -27.19 3.68 -8.85
CA CYS A 403 -26.64 5.03 -8.97
C CYS A 403 -25.12 4.97 -9.14
N LEU A 404 -24.59 5.70 -10.12
CA LEU A 404 -23.14 5.87 -10.28
C LEU A 404 -22.71 7.16 -9.57
N LEU A 405 -21.67 7.06 -8.74
CA LEU A 405 -21.16 8.19 -7.98
C LEU A 405 -19.73 8.55 -8.41
N PRO A 406 -19.46 9.83 -8.74
CA PRO A 406 -18.09 10.30 -8.96
C PRO A 406 -17.35 10.48 -7.64
N PHE A 407 -16.09 10.07 -7.61
CA PHE A 407 -15.18 10.25 -6.50
C PHE A 407 -14.07 11.22 -6.87
N CYS A 408 -13.99 12.34 -6.16
CA CYS A 408 -12.92 13.33 -6.36
C CYS A 408 -11.61 12.82 -5.76
N LEU A 409 -10.64 12.46 -6.61
CA LEU A 409 -9.33 11.93 -6.22
C LEU A 409 -8.43 12.98 -5.53
N GLU A 410 -8.62 14.26 -5.83
CA GLU A 410 -7.84 15.34 -5.21
C GLU A 410 -8.24 15.57 -3.75
N GLN A 411 -9.54 15.52 -3.51
CA GLN A 411 -10.11 15.76 -2.17
C GLN A 411 -10.38 14.46 -1.40
N CYS A 412 -10.19 13.31 -2.05
CA CYS A 412 -10.52 11.98 -1.54
C CYS A 412 -11.92 11.93 -0.93
N ARG A 413 -12.95 12.37 -1.69
CA ARG A 413 -14.34 12.35 -1.25
C ARG A 413 -15.29 12.00 -2.39
N VAL A 414 -16.41 11.37 -2.03
CA VAL A 414 -17.54 11.18 -2.95
C VAL A 414 -18.19 12.53 -3.22
N VAL A 415 -18.49 12.80 -4.48
CA VAL A 415 -19.25 13.98 -4.86
C VAL A 415 -20.73 13.73 -4.54
N ASP A 416 -21.36 14.67 -3.82
CA ASP A 416 -22.76 14.61 -3.40
C ASP A 416 -23.12 13.44 -2.46
N THR A 417 -22.49 13.44 -1.29
CA THR A 417 -22.78 12.49 -0.20
C THR A 417 -24.17 12.64 0.42
N LEU A 418 -24.86 13.76 0.19
CA LEU A 418 -26.20 14.02 0.73
C LEU A 418 -27.23 12.99 0.24
N ARG A 419 -27.04 12.42 -0.95
CA ARG A 419 -27.89 11.32 -1.46
C ARG A 419 -27.71 10.01 -0.70
N LEU A 420 -26.50 9.75 -0.18
CA LEU A 420 -26.23 8.56 0.61
C LEU A 420 -26.87 8.59 1.99
N THR A 421 -27.02 9.78 2.57
CA THR A 421 -27.54 9.94 3.93
C THR A 421 -29.05 10.10 4.01
N GLY A 422 -29.76 10.07 2.87
CA GLY A 422 -31.20 10.28 2.85
C GLY A 422 -31.65 11.70 3.23
N LEU A 423 -30.72 12.61 3.45
CA LEU A 423 -30.95 14.03 3.71
C LEU A 423 -31.15 14.77 2.38
N GLN A 424 -32.13 14.33 1.58
CA GLN A 424 -32.71 15.26 0.62
C GLN A 424 -33.52 16.27 1.41
N SER A 425 -33.06 17.50 1.43
CA SER A 425 -33.90 18.64 1.76
C SER A 425 -35.11 18.59 0.83
N SER A 426 -36.27 18.20 1.40
CA SER A 426 -37.55 18.53 0.84
C SER A 426 -37.59 20.06 0.73
N GLY A 427 -37.41 20.57 -0.45
CA GLY A 427 -37.52 21.94 -0.85
C GLY A 427 -38.20 21.99 -2.19
#